data_2c1bda96e29b62a77be551663bcc4b03
#
_entry.id   2c1bda96e29b62a77be551663bcc4b03
#
_cell.length_a   1.000
_cell.length_b   1.000
_cell.length_c   1.000
_cell.angle_alpha   90.00
_cell.angle_beta   90.00
_cell.angle_gamma   90.00
#
_symmetry.space_group_name_H-M   'P 1'
#
loop_
_entity.id
_entity.type
_entity.pdbx_description
1 polymer ?
#
loop_
_entity_poly.entity_id
_entity_poly.type
_entity_poly.pdbx_seq_one_letter_code
_entity_poly.pdbx_strand_id
1 'polypeptide(L)'
;MPYKGSGPLTTDLLGGQIAMSFDTVTPVLPHIKAGKLRALAVTTARRSVALPDVPTLDEAGLKGFDMGTWFGVLAPAATPREVLARLGADMNRIIESPQFRRKMEEIGAEPIGGSPEQMARQIRDDTDRFARLVKDAKVALD
;
A
#
# COMPACT_ATOMS: atom_id res chain seq x y z
N MET A 1 17.27 -6.34 6.98
CA MET A 1 17.72 -5.06 7.59
C MET A 1 16.52 -4.12 7.62
N PRO A 2 16.18 -3.54 8.78
CA PRO A 2 15.17 -2.50 8.86
C PRO A 2 15.73 -1.15 8.37
N TYR A 3 14.90 -0.40 7.64
CA TYR A 3 15.20 0.95 7.17
C TYR A 3 14.22 1.97 7.77
N LYS A 4 14.66 3.19 7.97
CA LYS A 4 13.80 4.29 8.44
C LYS A 4 12.97 4.90 7.28
N GLY A 5 12.32 4.04 6.50
CA GLY A 5 11.47 4.41 5.37
C GLY A 5 12.08 4.11 4.01
N SER A 6 11.29 4.35 2.94
CA SER A 6 11.63 3.99 1.57
C SER A 6 12.81 4.79 0.98
N GLY A 7 13.09 6.00 1.43
CA GLY A 7 14.17 6.83 0.88
C GLY A 7 15.55 6.17 1.02
N PRO A 8 16.03 5.91 2.24
CA PRO A 8 17.30 5.20 2.47
C PRO A 8 17.33 3.82 1.84
N LEU A 9 16.22 3.06 1.91
CA LEU A 9 16.08 1.75 1.29
C LEU A 9 16.31 1.82 -0.24
N THR A 10 15.66 2.74 -0.92
CA THR A 10 15.79 2.91 -2.37
C THR A 10 17.20 3.33 -2.77
N THR A 11 17.86 4.17 -1.96
CA THR A 11 19.26 4.58 -2.22
C THR A 11 20.18 3.37 -2.18
N ASP A 12 20.10 2.53 -1.17
CA ASP A 12 20.94 1.34 -1.02
C ASP A 12 20.64 0.28 -2.08
N LEU A 13 19.37 0.15 -2.48
CA LEU A 13 18.96 -0.75 -3.54
C LEU A 13 19.54 -0.30 -4.90
N LEU A 14 19.46 0.99 -5.23
CA LEU A 14 20.04 1.58 -6.44
C LEU A 14 21.58 1.53 -6.44
N GLY A 15 22.19 1.66 -5.26
CA GLY A 15 23.63 1.56 -5.06
C GLY A 15 24.15 0.11 -5.01
N GLY A 16 23.28 -0.90 -5.12
CA GLY A 16 23.67 -2.31 -5.09
C GLY A 16 24.11 -2.81 -3.69
N GLN A 17 23.87 -2.03 -2.63
CA GLN A 17 24.21 -2.41 -1.25
C GLN A 17 23.30 -3.53 -0.73
N ILE A 18 22.09 -3.65 -1.28
CA ILE A 18 21.15 -4.74 -1.02
C ILE A 18 20.67 -5.33 -2.35
N ALA A 19 20.47 -6.65 -2.37
CA ALA A 19 20.08 -7.37 -3.59
C ALA A 19 18.59 -7.26 -3.92
N MET A 20 17.72 -7.12 -2.91
CA MET A 20 16.26 -7.04 -3.07
C MET A 20 15.61 -6.39 -1.85
N SER A 21 14.39 -5.90 -2.04
CA SER A 21 13.58 -5.33 -0.98
C SER A 21 12.08 -5.56 -1.21
N PHE A 22 11.31 -5.44 -0.13
CA PHE A 22 9.87 -5.22 -0.20
C PHE A 22 9.62 -3.74 0.09
N ASP A 23 8.94 -3.06 -0.83
CA ASP A 23 8.61 -1.64 -0.68
C ASP A 23 7.25 -1.33 -1.34
N THR A 24 6.70 -0.16 -1.05
CA THR A 24 5.52 0.33 -1.75
C THR A 24 5.88 0.72 -3.19
N VAL A 25 4.92 0.61 -4.12
CA VAL A 25 5.16 0.88 -5.55
C VAL A 25 5.53 2.35 -5.79
N THR A 26 4.87 3.27 -5.10
CA THR A 26 4.98 4.72 -5.35
C THR A 26 6.42 5.26 -5.38
N PRO A 27 7.28 5.04 -4.38
CA PRO A 27 8.65 5.57 -4.40
C PRO A 27 9.56 4.88 -5.42
N VAL A 28 9.30 3.62 -5.76
CA VAL A 28 10.17 2.84 -6.66
C VAL A 28 9.73 2.85 -8.12
N LEU A 29 8.48 3.23 -8.41
CA LEU A 29 7.90 3.23 -9.76
C LEU A 29 8.74 4.02 -10.79
N PRO A 30 9.24 5.25 -10.50
CA PRO A 30 10.08 5.97 -11.43
C PRO A 30 11.37 5.21 -11.80
N HIS A 31 11.95 4.52 -10.83
CA HIS A 31 13.18 3.73 -11.03
C HIS A 31 12.93 2.45 -11.82
N ILE A 32 11.77 1.83 -11.64
CA ILE A 32 11.34 0.68 -12.44
C ILE A 32 11.11 1.12 -13.89
N LYS A 33 10.38 2.21 -14.11
CA LYS A 33 10.14 2.78 -15.44
C LYS A 33 11.44 3.21 -16.16
N ALA A 34 12.43 3.66 -15.40
CA ALA A 34 13.75 4.01 -15.91
C ALA A 34 14.69 2.80 -16.11
N GLY A 35 14.24 1.58 -15.85
CA GLY A 35 15.03 0.35 -15.95
C GLY A 35 16.15 0.21 -14.92
N LYS A 36 16.17 1.06 -13.89
CA LYS A 36 17.17 1.02 -12.81
C LYS A 36 16.84 0.00 -11.74
N LEU A 37 15.57 -0.35 -11.58
CA LEU A 37 15.08 -1.40 -10.70
C LEU A 37 14.22 -2.37 -11.49
N ARG A 38 14.24 -3.63 -11.09
CA ARG A 38 13.39 -4.68 -11.64
C ARG A 38 12.34 -5.10 -10.62
N ALA A 39 11.06 -4.89 -10.93
CA ALA A 39 9.98 -5.46 -10.15
C ALA A 39 9.90 -6.98 -10.40
N LEU A 40 9.89 -7.78 -9.34
CA LEU A 40 9.85 -9.25 -9.42
C LEU A 40 8.42 -9.77 -9.28
N ALA A 41 7.67 -9.26 -8.32
CA ALA A 41 6.27 -9.56 -8.08
C ALA A 41 5.61 -8.44 -7.26
N VAL A 42 4.28 -8.38 -7.28
CA VAL A 42 3.49 -7.59 -6.34
C VAL A 42 2.88 -8.50 -5.27
N THR A 43 2.70 -7.93 -4.07
CA THR A 43 2.23 -8.67 -2.89
C THR A 43 0.71 -8.69 -2.73
N THR A 44 0.00 -7.96 -3.56
CA THR A 44 -1.46 -7.87 -3.59
C THR A 44 -2.09 -9.03 -4.37
N ALA A 45 -3.35 -9.37 -4.08
CA ALA A 45 -4.10 -10.43 -4.77
C ALA A 45 -4.26 -10.19 -6.28
N ARG A 46 -4.18 -8.94 -6.71
CA ARG A 46 -4.27 -8.54 -8.13
C ARG A 46 -3.03 -7.78 -8.52
N ARG A 47 -2.67 -7.86 -9.80
CA ARG A 47 -1.56 -7.08 -10.37
C ARG A 47 -1.82 -5.58 -10.22
N SER A 48 -0.75 -4.82 -10.05
CA SER A 48 -0.83 -3.35 -10.02
C SER A 48 -1.16 -2.81 -11.41
N VAL A 49 -2.10 -1.86 -11.50
CA VAL A 49 -2.41 -1.15 -12.75
C VAL A 49 -1.20 -0.37 -13.30
N ALA A 50 -0.28 0.05 -12.44
CA ALA A 50 0.94 0.73 -12.83
C ALA A 50 2.05 -0.22 -13.32
N LEU A 51 1.92 -1.53 -13.04
CA LEU A 51 2.88 -2.59 -13.38
C LEU A 51 2.14 -3.85 -13.88
N PRO A 52 1.39 -3.77 -14.99
CA PRO A 52 0.51 -4.84 -15.43
C PRO A 52 1.25 -6.13 -15.82
N ASP A 53 2.50 -6.03 -16.23
CA ASP A 53 3.33 -7.18 -16.62
C ASP A 53 4.00 -7.88 -15.44
N VAL A 54 3.92 -7.28 -14.22
CA VAL A 54 4.53 -7.86 -13.02
C VAL A 54 3.53 -8.80 -12.36
N PRO A 55 3.88 -10.10 -12.18
CA PRO A 55 2.98 -11.08 -11.57
C PRO A 55 2.73 -10.79 -10.09
N THR A 56 1.66 -11.35 -9.55
CA THR A 56 1.45 -11.41 -8.10
C THR A 56 2.29 -12.54 -7.49
N LEU A 57 2.52 -12.48 -6.16
CA LEU A 57 3.16 -13.60 -5.46
C LEU A 57 2.31 -14.88 -5.52
N ASP A 58 0.98 -14.74 -5.56
CA ASP A 58 0.07 -15.89 -5.76
C ASP A 58 0.27 -16.54 -7.13
N GLU A 59 0.37 -15.75 -8.20
CA GLU A 59 0.69 -16.23 -9.55
C GLU A 59 2.08 -16.87 -9.62
N ALA A 60 3.03 -16.34 -8.84
CA ALA A 60 4.40 -16.86 -8.76
C ALA A 60 4.55 -18.12 -7.89
N GLY A 61 3.45 -18.64 -7.31
CA GLY A 61 3.42 -19.91 -6.59
C GLY A 61 3.17 -19.81 -5.08
N LEU A 62 3.17 -18.63 -4.49
CA LEU A 62 2.81 -18.43 -3.08
C LEU A 62 1.29 -18.29 -2.94
N LYS A 63 0.58 -19.40 -3.04
CA LYS A 63 -0.88 -19.44 -3.08
C LYS A 63 -1.54 -18.79 -1.87
N GLY A 64 -2.55 -17.95 -2.13
CA GLY A 64 -3.29 -17.22 -1.11
C GLY A 64 -2.55 -16.00 -0.53
N PHE A 65 -1.39 -15.64 -1.10
CA PHE A 65 -0.67 -14.46 -0.62
C PHE A 65 -1.39 -13.19 -1.08
N ASP A 66 -1.86 -12.41 -0.12
CA ASP A 66 -2.46 -11.10 -0.33
C ASP A 66 -2.09 -10.19 0.84
N MET A 67 -1.15 -9.28 0.60
CA MET A 67 -0.68 -8.32 1.58
C MET A 67 -0.35 -7.00 0.89
N GLY A 68 -1.08 -5.95 1.23
CA GLY A 68 -0.87 -4.61 0.69
C GLY A 68 -0.73 -3.57 1.80
N THR A 69 -0.11 -2.45 1.47
CA THR A 69 -0.13 -1.25 2.30
C THR A 69 -1.27 -0.36 1.83
N TRP A 70 -2.07 0.12 2.77
CA TRP A 70 -3.13 1.08 2.50
C TRP A 70 -2.96 2.33 3.37
N PHE A 71 -3.52 3.43 2.91
CA PHE A 71 -3.52 4.71 3.60
C PHE A 71 -4.96 5.16 3.83
N GLY A 72 -5.23 5.71 5.00
CA GLY A 72 -6.52 6.21 5.36
C GLY A 72 -6.47 7.58 6.02
N VAL A 73 -7.58 8.30 5.98
CA VAL A 73 -7.74 9.58 6.66
C VAL A 73 -8.57 9.36 7.91
N LEU A 74 -8.05 9.79 9.04
CA LEU A 74 -8.68 9.70 10.35
C LEU A 74 -8.98 11.08 10.88
N ALA A 75 -10.06 11.23 11.65
CA ALA A 75 -10.41 12.43 12.36
C ALA A 75 -10.37 12.17 13.88
N PRO A 76 -10.18 13.22 14.72
CA PRO A 76 -10.29 13.08 16.16
C PRO A 76 -11.65 12.50 16.57
N ALA A 77 -11.68 11.66 17.61
CA ALA A 77 -12.90 10.97 18.06
C ALA A 77 -14.05 11.92 18.45
N ALA A 78 -13.72 13.14 18.90
CA ALA A 78 -14.69 14.16 19.28
C ALA A 78 -15.24 14.97 18.08
N THR A 79 -14.85 14.66 16.83
CA THR A 79 -15.36 15.37 15.65
C THR A 79 -16.87 15.14 15.51
N PRO A 80 -17.69 16.22 15.35
CA PRO A 80 -19.13 16.07 15.19
C PRO A 80 -19.51 15.18 14.00
N ARG A 81 -20.56 14.38 14.18
CA ARG A 81 -21.02 13.41 13.16
C ARG A 81 -21.36 14.06 11.82
N GLU A 82 -21.95 15.25 11.84
CA GLU A 82 -22.27 16.02 10.63
C GLU A 82 -21.02 16.42 9.84
N VAL A 83 -19.95 16.80 10.55
CA VAL A 83 -18.67 17.12 9.93
C VAL A 83 -18.04 15.87 9.30
N LEU A 84 -18.06 14.73 10.01
CA LEU A 84 -17.57 13.45 9.49
C LEU A 84 -18.34 13.01 8.25
N ALA A 85 -19.67 13.12 8.27
CA ALA A 85 -20.51 12.74 7.13
C ALA A 85 -20.19 13.61 5.91
N ARG A 86 -20.04 14.92 6.09
CA ARG A 86 -19.69 15.85 5.01
C ARG A 86 -18.29 15.57 4.45
N LEU A 87 -17.29 15.42 5.31
CA LEU A 87 -15.92 15.10 4.91
C LEU A 87 -15.87 13.79 4.13
N GLY A 88 -16.53 12.73 4.61
CA GLY A 88 -16.58 11.45 3.94
C GLY A 88 -17.21 11.54 2.55
N ALA A 89 -18.33 12.26 2.41
CA ALA A 89 -18.98 12.48 1.13
C ALA A 89 -18.09 13.26 0.14
N ASP A 90 -17.44 14.34 0.60
CA ASP A 90 -16.57 15.16 -0.22
C ASP A 90 -15.31 14.39 -0.65
N MET A 91 -14.73 13.60 0.27
CA MET A 91 -13.58 12.74 -0.05
C MET A 91 -13.93 11.66 -1.07
N ASN A 92 -15.05 10.95 -0.90
CA ASN A 92 -15.47 9.93 -1.86
C ASN A 92 -15.70 10.54 -3.26
N ARG A 93 -16.33 11.72 -3.34
CA ARG A 93 -16.51 12.44 -4.61
C ARG A 93 -15.17 12.75 -5.30
N ILE A 94 -14.15 13.16 -4.51
CA ILE A 94 -12.80 13.41 -5.05
C ILE A 94 -12.16 12.12 -5.51
N ILE A 95 -12.20 11.06 -4.70
CA ILE A 95 -11.62 9.74 -4.99
C ILE A 95 -12.23 9.12 -6.26
N GLU A 96 -13.52 9.32 -6.48
CA GLU A 96 -14.24 8.84 -7.67
C GLU A 96 -13.98 9.70 -8.92
N SER A 97 -13.43 10.90 -8.76
CA SER A 97 -13.21 11.79 -9.90
C SER A 97 -12.15 11.22 -10.87
N PRO A 98 -12.37 11.31 -12.18
CA PRO A 98 -11.41 10.79 -13.18
C PRO A 98 -10.03 11.45 -13.07
N GLN A 99 -9.97 12.71 -12.66
CA GLN A 99 -8.72 13.44 -12.49
C GLN A 99 -7.89 12.88 -11.33
N PHE A 100 -8.53 12.61 -10.19
CA PHE A 100 -7.85 12.04 -9.02
C PHE A 100 -7.37 10.61 -9.31
N ARG A 101 -8.23 9.77 -9.90
CA ARG A 101 -7.87 8.40 -10.28
C ARG A 101 -6.64 8.36 -11.18
N ARG A 102 -6.62 9.15 -12.25
CA ARG A 102 -5.44 9.24 -13.14
C ARG A 102 -4.18 9.62 -12.39
N LYS A 103 -4.24 10.64 -11.51
CA LYS A 103 -3.08 11.05 -10.72
C LYS A 103 -2.58 9.97 -9.78
N MET A 104 -3.48 9.19 -9.19
CA MET A 104 -3.08 8.07 -8.32
C MET A 104 -2.45 6.94 -9.12
N GLU A 105 -3.01 6.59 -10.26
CA GLU A 105 -2.45 5.59 -11.19
C GLU A 105 -1.04 5.97 -11.67
N GLU A 106 -0.80 7.26 -11.97
CA GLU A 106 0.52 7.77 -12.37
C GLU A 106 1.61 7.49 -11.33
N ILE A 107 1.25 7.53 -10.05
CA ILE A 107 2.18 7.25 -8.94
C ILE A 107 2.09 5.81 -8.41
N GLY A 108 1.33 4.95 -9.08
CA GLY A 108 1.20 3.54 -8.70
C GLY A 108 0.31 3.28 -7.48
N ALA A 109 -0.59 4.21 -7.16
CA ALA A 109 -1.57 4.06 -6.09
C ALA A 109 -2.97 3.78 -6.66
N GLU A 110 -3.75 2.94 -5.97
CA GLU A 110 -5.14 2.64 -6.33
C GLU A 110 -6.09 3.33 -5.33
N PRO A 111 -6.92 4.28 -5.78
CA PRO A 111 -7.91 4.92 -4.91
C PRO A 111 -9.09 3.98 -4.67
N ILE A 112 -9.34 3.63 -3.41
CA ILE A 112 -10.38 2.67 -3.01
C ILE A 112 -11.69 3.39 -2.66
N GLY A 113 -11.61 4.46 -1.84
CA GLY A 113 -12.80 5.10 -1.27
C GLY A 113 -13.49 4.21 -0.23
N GLY A 114 -14.78 4.45 -0.01
CA GLY A 114 -15.60 3.61 0.86
C GLY A 114 -16.18 4.33 2.07
N SER A 115 -16.85 3.57 2.96
CA SER A 115 -17.48 4.10 4.16
C SER A 115 -16.57 4.01 5.39
N PRO A 116 -16.83 4.83 6.42
CA PRO A 116 -16.13 4.72 7.70
C PRO A 116 -16.21 3.31 8.32
N GLU A 117 -17.35 2.62 8.15
CA GLU A 117 -17.55 1.26 8.67
C GLU A 117 -16.69 0.23 7.94
N GLN A 118 -16.50 0.41 6.62
CA GLN A 118 -15.59 -0.44 5.83
C GLN A 118 -14.15 -0.26 6.32
N MET A 119 -13.71 0.98 6.50
CA MET A 119 -12.38 1.27 7.02
C MET A 119 -12.20 0.74 8.45
N ALA A 120 -13.21 0.89 9.32
CA ALA A 120 -13.16 0.34 10.67
C ALA A 120 -13.07 -1.19 10.71
N ARG A 121 -13.72 -1.88 9.76
CA ARG A 121 -13.55 -3.34 9.59
C ARG A 121 -12.12 -3.66 9.15
N GLN A 122 -11.63 -2.99 8.10
CA GLN A 122 -10.26 -3.19 7.60
C GLN A 122 -9.21 -3.04 8.72
N ILE A 123 -9.34 -1.99 9.54
CA ILE A 123 -8.42 -1.76 10.68
C ILE A 123 -8.46 -2.94 11.65
N ARG A 124 -9.64 -3.43 12.03
CA ARG A 124 -9.76 -4.57 12.95
C ARG A 124 -9.16 -5.83 12.35
N ASP A 125 -9.56 -6.17 11.14
CA ASP A 125 -9.14 -7.40 10.46
C ASP A 125 -7.60 -7.43 10.27
N ASP A 126 -7.02 -6.31 9.86
CA ASP A 126 -5.56 -6.20 9.72
C ASP A 126 -4.86 -6.21 11.07
N THR A 127 -5.42 -5.56 12.11
CA THR A 127 -4.84 -5.60 13.46
C THR A 127 -4.76 -7.04 13.96
N ASP A 128 -5.82 -7.82 13.83
CA ASP A 128 -5.86 -9.22 14.26
C ASP A 128 -4.92 -10.11 13.42
N ARG A 129 -4.86 -9.84 12.11
CA ARG A 129 -3.98 -10.56 11.19
C ARG A 129 -2.51 -10.30 11.50
N PHE A 130 -2.12 -9.04 11.61
CA PHE A 130 -0.73 -8.67 11.90
C PHE A 130 -0.30 -9.06 13.31
N ALA A 131 -1.18 -8.99 14.31
CA ALA A 131 -0.87 -9.47 15.66
C ALA A 131 -0.49 -10.97 15.64
N ARG A 132 -1.21 -11.78 14.88
CA ARG A 132 -0.88 -13.21 14.68
C ARG A 132 0.47 -13.38 13.97
N LEU A 133 0.68 -12.68 12.86
CA LEU A 133 1.92 -12.76 12.09
C LEU A 133 3.16 -12.37 12.91
N VAL A 134 3.08 -11.28 13.68
CA VAL A 134 4.18 -10.82 14.55
C VAL A 134 4.51 -11.87 15.61
N LYS A 135 3.47 -12.48 16.22
CA LYS A 135 3.64 -13.55 17.20
C LYS A 135 4.28 -14.80 16.59
N ASP A 136 3.77 -15.25 15.45
CA ASP A 136 4.21 -16.49 14.80
C ASP A 136 5.63 -16.36 14.23
N ALA A 137 5.94 -15.20 13.66
CA ALA A 137 7.27 -14.90 13.12
C ALA A 137 8.28 -14.46 14.22
N LYS A 138 7.84 -14.35 15.48
CA LYS A 138 8.67 -13.89 16.62
C LYS A 138 9.41 -12.58 16.33
N VAL A 139 8.73 -11.65 15.62
CA VAL A 139 9.31 -10.35 15.30
C VAL A 139 9.42 -9.52 16.58
N ALA A 140 10.66 -9.14 16.95
CA ALA A 140 10.90 -8.12 17.96
C ALA A 140 10.90 -6.75 17.27
N LEU A 141 10.13 -5.82 17.81
CA LEU A 141 10.18 -4.40 17.43
C LEU A 141 11.15 -3.74 18.40
N ASP A 142 12.34 -3.36 17.89
CA ASP A 142 13.32 -2.57 18.64
C ASP A 142 12.88 -1.10 18.74
#